data_cfccf780babbff4a03dd61ad3249ba97
#
_entry.id   cfccf780babbff4a03dd61ad3249ba97
#
_cell.length_a   1.000
_cell.length_b   1.000
_cell.length_c   1.000
_cell.angle_alpha   90.00
_cell.angle_beta   90.00
_cell.angle_gamma   90.00
#
_symmetry.space_group_name_H-M   'P 1'
#
loop_
_entity.id
_entity.type
_entity.pdbx_description
1 polymer ?
#
loop_
_entity_poly.entity_id
_entity_poly.type
_entity_poly.pdbx_seq_one_letter_code
_entity_poly.pdbx_strand_id
1 'polypeptide(L)'
;MKKIFFLFCVCYSNIILFAQHDPTFKMNVSSDSVLLGNQIEVEFIIENGKSKRFEPPRFDGFELVSGPNQSSSIQIINGDMKQKAVYSYILAPKNVGKISISAASIMIDDKEYLSNSITINVYPNPEGIKQEISPRTQTFEF
;
A
#
# COMPACT_ATOMS: atom_id res chain seq x y z
N MET A 1 3.79 17.65 -70.90
CA MET A 1 4.05 17.97 -69.49
C MET A 1 3.21 17.08 -68.60
N LYS A 2 3.79 16.06 -68.02
CA LYS A 2 3.08 15.13 -67.15
C LYS A 2 3.18 15.65 -65.72
N LYS A 3 2.04 16.07 -65.12
CA LYS A 3 2.00 16.45 -63.71
C LYS A 3 1.88 15.17 -62.88
N ILE A 4 2.93 14.82 -62.17
CA ILE A 4 2.96 13.76 -61.20
C ILE A 4 2.34 14.29 -59.90
N PHE A 5 1.13 13.81 -59.60
CA PHE A 5 0.45 14.10 -58.34
C PHE A 5 0.97 13.13 -57.30
N PHE A 6 1.86 13.61 -56.43
CA PHE A 6 2.41 12.85 -55.32
C PHE A 6 1.40 12.85 -54.20
N LEU A 7 0.63 11.77 -54.08
CA LEU A 7 -0.31 11.53 -53.02
C LEU A 7 0.43 11.20 -51.73
N PHE A 8 0.63 12.19 -50.87
CA PHE A 8 1.25 12.02 -49.56
C PHE A 8 0.24 11.37 -48.61
N CYS A 9 0.29 10.04 -48.54
CA CYS A 9 -0.53 9.25 -47.60
C CYS A 9 0.08 9.41 -46.19
N VAL A 10 -0.43 10.40 -45.43
CA VAL A 10 -0.05 10.58 -44.03
C VAL A 10 -0.76 9.49 -43.22
N CYS A 11 -0.05 8.41 -42.95
CA CYS A 11 -0.47 7.41 -41.95
C CYS A 11 -0.47 8.06 -40.57
N TYR A 12 -1.64 8.52 -40.13
CA TYR A 12 -1.86 8.85 -38.73
C TYR A 12 -1.83 7.56 -37.91
N SER A 13 -0.64 7.20 -37.41
CA SER A 13 -0.53 6.17 -36.37
C SER A 13 -1.15 6.72 -35.12
N ASN A 14 -2.39 6.30 -34.82
CA ASN A 14 -3.02 6.50 -33.52
C ASN A 14 -2.21 5.70 -32.50
N ILE A 15 -1.26 6.36 -31.84
CA ILE A 15 -0.60 5.83 -30.66
C ILE A 15 -1.67 5.89 -29.56
N ILE A 16 -2.33 4.76 -29.32
CA ILE A 16 -3.18 4.58 -28.14
C ILE A 16 -2.22 4.56 -26.95
N LEU A 17 -2.04 5.67 -26.29
CA LEU A 17 -1.40 5.73 -24.98
C LEU A 17 -2.36 5.00 -24.02
N PHE A 18 -2.04 3.76 -23.71
CA PHE A 18 -2.60 3.13 -22.54
C PHE A 18 -2.06 3.92 -21.33
N ALA A 19 -2.93 4.60 -20.63
CA ALA A 19 -2.61 5.21 -19.36
C ALA A 19 -2.29 4.09 -18.36
N GLN A 20 -1.03 3.69 -18.29
CA GLN A 20 -0.55 2.81 -17.23
C GLN A 20 -0.57 3.65 -15.96
N HIS A 21 -1.39 3.27 -14.99
CA HIS A 21 -1.33 3.83 -13.66
C HIS A 21 -0.01 3.39 -13.02
N ASP A 22 0.78 4.35 -12.58
CA ASP A 22 2.05 4.06 -11.91
C ASP A 22 1.80 3.23 -10.65
N PRO A 23 2.64 2.22 -10.39
CA PRO A 23 2.52 1.44 -9.16
C PRO A 23 2.75 2.31 -7.93
N THR A 24 1.97 2.07 -6.88
CA THR A 24 2.15 2.72 -5.59
C THR A 24 2.36 1.69 -4.49
N PHE A 25 3.19 2.04 -3.52
CA PHE A 25 3.45 1.24 -2.35
C PHE A 25 3.47 2.11 -1.11
N LYS A 26 2.57 1.85 -0.15
CA LYS A 26 2.43 2.65 1.07
C LYS A 26 2.10 1.80 2.27
N MET A 27 2.48 2.28 3.46
CA MET A 27 2.10 1.75 4.75
C MET A 27 1.04 2.64 5.38
N ASN A 28 0.00 2.00 5.94
CA ASN A 28 -1.03 2.61 6.77
C ASN A 28 -1.07 1.93 8.12
N VAL A 29 -1.59 2.63 9.12
CA VAL A 29 -1.86 2.09 10.46
C VAL A 29 -3.29 2.40 10.86
N SER A 30 -3.89 1.54 11.66
CA SER A 30 -5.25 1.76 12.20
C SER A 30 -5.33 2.98 13.10
N SER A 31 -4.25 3.27 13.84
CA SER A 31 -4.11 4.47 14.67
C SER A 31 -2.62 4.82 14.82
N ASP A 32 -2.31 6.11 14.89
CA ASP A 32 -0.97 6.64 15.20
C ASP A 32 -0.72 6.76 16.70
N SER A 33 -1.71 6.42 17.51
CA SER A 33 -1.63 6.41 18.97
C SER A 33 -2.36 5.20 19.56
N VAL A 34 -1.80 4.62 20.62
CA VAL A 34 -2.34 3.45 21.26
C VAL A 34 -1.98 3.43 22.75
N LEU A 35 -2.88 2.89 23.57
CA LEU A 35 -2.59 2.62 24.98
C LEU A 35 -1.84 1.30 25.14
N LEU A 36 -0.84 1.26 26.01
CA LEU A 36 -0.05 0.03 26.26
C LEU A 36 -0.97 -1.14 26.63
N GLY A 37 -0.68 -2.32 26.06
CA GLY A 37 -1.51 -3.52 26.21
C GLY A 37 -2.63 -3.67 25.19
N ASN A 38 -2.78 -2.69 24.29
CA ASN A 38 -3.67 -2.79 23.13
C ASN A 38 -2.88 -3.06 21.85
N GLN A 39 -3.58 -3.19 20.74
CA GLN A 39 -3.02 -3.61 19.46
C GLN A 39 -3.33 -2.56 18.38
N ILE A 40 -2.48 -2.52 17.37
CA ILE A 40 -2.69 -1.77 16.13
C ILE A 40 -2.61 -2.69 14.93
N GLU A 41 -3.31 -2.36 13.87
CA GLU A 41 -3.14 -2.98 12.58
C GLU A 41 -2.22 -2.13 11.69
N VAL A 42 -1.29 -2.79 11.03
CA VAL A 42 -0.39 -2.19 10.04
C VAL A 42 -0.66 -2.84 8.70
N GLU A 43 -0.95 -2.04 7.69
CA GLU A 43 -1.25 -2.49 6.35
C GLU A 43 -0.21 -1.96 5.36
N PHE A 44 0.32 -2.83 4.53
CA PHE A 44 1.14 -2.49 3.37
C PHE A 44 0.31 -2.67 2.11
N ILE A 45 0.07 -1.57 1.41
CA ILE A 45 -0.87 -1.47 0.29
C ILE A 45 -0.08 -1.27 -0.99
N ILE A 46 -0.28 -2.18 -1.94
CA ILE A 46 0.28 -2.14 -3.29
C ILE A 46 -0.85 -1.94 -4.28
N GLU A 47 -0.73 -0.94 -5.13
CA GLU A 47 -1.70 -0.67 -6.19
C GLU A 47 -1.02 -0.64 -7.56
N ASN A 48 -1.71 -1.10 -8.58
CA ASN A 48 -1.34 -0.99 -10.00
C ASN A 48 -0.01 -1.65 -10.39
N GLY A 49 0.35 -2.78 -9.78
CA GLY A 49 1.56 -3.49 -10.16
C GLY A 49 1.58 -4.95 -9.71
N LYS A 50 2.33 -5.77 -10.42
CA LYS A 50 2.59 -7.15 -10.01
C LYS A 50 3.74 -7.18 -9.02
N SER A 51 3.38 -7.36 -7.76
CA SER A 51 4.38 -7.41 -6.70
C SER A 51 5.04 -8.78 -6.60
N LYS A 52 6.35 -8.75 -6.35
CA LYS A 52 7.17 -9.91 -5.99
C LYS A 52 8.03 -9.53 -4.80
N ARG A 53 8.43 -10.48 -3.99
CA ARG A 53 9.41 -10.33 -2.92
C ARG A 53 9.10 -9.13 -2.02
N PHE A 54 8.00 -9.22 -1.30
CA PHE A 54 7.66 -8.29 -0.23
C PHE A 54 8.55 -8.58 1.00
N GLU A 55 9.23 -7.55 1.50
CA GLU A 55 10.06 -7.61 2.69
C GLU A 55 9.50 -6.64 3.73
N PRO A 56 8.82 -7.15 4.78
CA PRO A 56 8.32 -6.30 5.86
C PRO A 56 9.48 -5.76 6.69
N PRO A 57 9.28 -4.62 7.39
CA PRO A 57 10.27 -4.12 8.34
C PRO A 57 10.34 -5.05 9.56
N ARG A 58 11.39 -4.84 10.36
CA ARG A 58 11.55 -5.54 11.62
C ARG A 58 10.64 -4.98 12.66
N PHE A 59 9.60 -4.77 12.81
CA PHE A 59 8.73 -4.22 13.84
C PHE A 59 9.38 -4.05 15.25
N ASP A 60 10.58 -3.41 15.29
CA ASP A 60 11.31 -3.20 16.53
C ASP A 60 10.46 -2.38 17.51
N GLY A 61 10.38 -2.83 18.77
CA GLY A 61 9.53 -2.23 19.79
C GLY A 61 8.10 -2.75 19.82
N PHE A 62 7.74 -3.64 18.89
CA PHE A 62 6.43 -4.29 18.84
C PHE A 62 6.58 -5.81 18.97
N GLU A 63 5.53 -6.43 19.48
CA GLU A 63 5.30 -7.86 19.40
C GLU A 63 4.37 -8.15 18.21
N LEU A 64 4.72 -9.11 17.38
CA LEU A 64 3.86 -9.57 16.29
C LEU A 64 2.79 -10.50 16.87
N VAL A 65 1.55 -10.04 16.86
CA VAL A 65 0.40 -10.80 17.35
C VAL A 65 -0.18 -11.70 16.25
N SER A 66 -0.29 -11.18 15.03
CA SER A 66 -0.82 -11.90 13.88
C SER A 66 -0.27 -11.33 12.57
N GLY A 67 -0.19 -12.17 11.56
CA GLY A 67 0.20 -11.81 10.20
C GLY A 67 1.46 -12.53 9.70
N PRO A 68 1.79 -12.36 8.41
CA PRO A 68 1.04 -11.55 7.45
C PRO A 68 -0.31 -12.18 7.04
N ASN A 69 -1.36 -11.37 7.00
CA ASN A 69 -2.59 -11.69 6.29
C ASN A 69 -2.53 -11.01 4.93
N GLN A 70 -2.84 -11.73 3.88
CA GLN A 70 -2.79 -11.20 2.51
C GLN A 70 -4.18 -11.18 1.89
N SER A 71 -4.55 -10.07 1.29
CA SER A 71 -5.73 -9.93 0.46
C SER A 71 -5.35 -9.29 -0.88
N SER A 72 -6.11 -9.61 -1.91
CA SER A 72 -5.95 -9.00 -3.23
C SER A 72 -7.31 -8.77 -3.87
N SER A 73 -7.44 -7.68 -4.58
CA SER A 73 -8.63 -7.34 -5.35
C SER A 73 -8.25 -6.80 -6.73
N ILE A 74 -9.07 -7.12 -7.71
CA ILE A 74 -8.97 -6.61 -9.07
C ILE A 74 -10.31 -5.99 -9.41
N GLN A 75 -10.30 -4.74 -9.87
CA GLN A 75 -11.48 -4.03 -10.32
C GLN A 75 -11.27 -3.60 -11.78
N ILE A 76 -12.30 -3.74 -12.58
CA ILE A 76 -12.33 -3.26 -13.97
C ILE A 76 -13.42 -2.22 -14.04
N ILE A 77 -13.03 -0.94 -14.27
CA ILE A 77 -13.95 0.19 -14.40
C ILE A 77 -13.69 0.85 -15.75
N ASN A 78 -14.69 0.89 -16.61
CA ASN A 78 -14.62 1.49 -17.96
C ASN A 78 -13.43 0.97 -18.80
N GLY A 79 -13.10 -0.33 -18.68
CA GLY A 79 -11.97 -0.94 -19.38
C GLY A 79 -10.60 -0.77 -18.69
N ASP A 80 -10.50 0.05 -17.66
CA ASP A 80 -9.29 0.20 -16.85
C ASP A 80 -9.25 -0.85 -15.73
N MET A 81 -8.16 -1.60 -15.68
CA MET A 81 -7.93 -2.61 -14.64
C MET A 81 -7.13 -1.99 -13.50
N LYS A 82 -7.72 -1.97 -12.31
CA LYS A 82 -7.04 -1.59 -11.06
C LYS A 82 -6.80 -2.83 -10.22
N GLN A 83 -5.56 -3.04 -9.82
CA GLN A 83 -5.17 -4.14 -8.94
C GLN A 83 -4.71 -3.57 -7.61
N LYS A 84 -5.15 -4.18 -6.51
CA LYS A 84 -4.75 -3.84 -5.16
C LYS A 84 -4.37 -5.11 -4.41
N ALA A 85 -3.24 -5.12 -3.74
CA ALA A 85 -2.82 -6.15 -2.80
C ALA A 85 -2.51 -5.51 -1.45
N VAL A 86 -2.88 -6.19 -0.36
CA VAL A 86 -2.66 -5.71 1.00
C VAL A 86 -2.05 -6.83 1.82
N TYR A 87 -0.96 -6.50 2.53
CA TYR A 87 -0.39 -7.33 3.59
C TYR A 87 -0.69 -6.66 4.93
N SER A 88 -1.36 -7.33 5.84
CA SER A 88 -1.67 -6.77 7.15
C SER A 88 -1.05 -7.57 8.30
N TYR A 89 -0.70 -6.84 9.36
CA TYR A 89 -0.09 -7.34 10.58
C TYR A 89 -0.79 -6.73 11.77
N ILE A 90 -0.98 -7.52 12.81
CA ILE A 90 -1.44 -7.02 14.12
C ILE A 90 -0.24 -6.97 15.04
N LEU A 91 0.03 -5.78 15.58
CA LEU A 91 1.17 -5.49 16.44
C LEU A 91 0.71 -5.00 17.82
N ALA A 92 1.42 -5.40 18.86
CA ALA A 92 1.26 -4.88 20.21
C ALA A 92 2.54 -4.15 20.63
N PRO A 93 2.49 -2.89 21.08
CA PRO A 93 3.67 -2.18 21.55
C PRO A 93 4.19 -2.79 22.86
N LYS A 94 5.50 -2.87 22.99
CA LYS A 94 6.17 -3.43 24.19
C LYS A 94 6.34 -2.40 25.28
N ASN A 95 6.51 -1.12 24.93
CA ASN A 95 6.85 -0.04 25.84
C ASN A 95 6.07 1.24 25.50
N VAL A 96 5.94 2.10 26.50
CA VAL A 96 5.45 3.47 26.37
C VAL A 96 6.47 4.33 25.62
N GLY A 97 6.00 5.29 24.85
CA GLY A 97 6.82 6.26 24.12
C GLY A 97 6.55 6.28 22.62
N LYS A 98 7.43 6.90 21.88
CA LYS A 98 7.36 6.98 20.42
C LYS A 98 8.13 5.82 19.82
N ILE A 99 7.45 4.99 19.03
CA ILE A 99 8.05 3.84 18.35
C ILE A 99 7.83 4.03 16.86
N SER A 100 8.92 3.98 16.08
CA SER A 100 8.83 4.13 14.63
C SER A 100 8.82 2.76 13.95
N ILE A 101 7.91 2.60 12.99
CA ILE A 101 7.90 1.46 12.07
C ILE A 101 8.64 1.91 10.81
N SER A 102 9.74 1.22 10.49
CA SER A 102 10.56 1.52 9.33
C SER A 102 9.83 1.20 8.02
N ALA A 103 10.31 1.77 6.91
CA ALA A 103 9.81 1.45 5.58
C ALA A 103 9.98 -0.05 5.27
N ALA A 104 8.99 -0.62 4.59
CA ALA A 104 9.08 -1.91 3.95
C ALA A 104 9.62 -1.77 2.52
N SER A 105 10.13 -2.84 1.94
CA SER A 105 10.49 -2.88 0.53
C SER A 105 9.70 -3.92 -0.25
N ILE A 106 9.53 -3.68 -1.53
CA ILE A 106 8.85 -4.59 -2.44
C ILE A 106 9.38 -4.42 -3.86
N MET A 107 9.45 -5.52 -4.60
CA MET A 107 9.73 -5.48 -6.05
C MET A 107 8.41 -5.44 -6.82
N ILE A 108 8.22 -4.42 -7.63
CA ILE A 108 7.09 -4.28 -8.54
C ILE A 108 7.67 -4.09 -9.94
N ASP A 109 7.31 -4.98 -10.87
CA ASP A 109 7.78 -4.95 -12.26
C ASP A 109 9.31 -4.81 -12.37
N ASP A 110 10.04 -5.61 -11.55
CA ASP A 110 11.51 -5.64 -11.46
C ASP A 110 12.19 -4.34 -10.97
N LYS A 111 11.40 -3.43 -10.35
CA LYS A 111 11.88 -2.22 -9.69
C LYS A 111 11.56 -2.26 -8.19
N GLU A 112 12.51 -1.81 -7.37
CA GLU A 112 12.31 -1.72 -5.93
C GLU A 112 11.51 -0.47 -5.55
N TYR A 113 10.51 -0.65 -4.70
CA TYR A 113 9.72 0.41 -4.09
C TYR A 113 9.82 0.32 -2.57
N LEU A 114 9.93 1.46 -1.94
CA LEU A 114 9.90 1.59 -0.48
C LEU A 114 8.59 2.23 -0.04
N SER A 115 8.02 1.73 1.06
CA SER A 115 6.90 2.41 1.71
C SER A 115 7.39 3.63 2.48
N ASN A 116 6.44 4.44 2.97
CA ASN A 116 6.71 5.42 4.01
C ASN A 116 7.07 4.72 5.34
N SER A 117 7.59 5.47 6.30
CA SER A 117 7.71 5.08 7.71
C SER A 117 6.64 5.80 8.53
N ILE A 118 6.23 5.22 9.67
CA ILE A 118 5.20 5.79 10.55
C ILE A 118 5.67 5.70 12.00
N THR A 119 5.44 6.76 12.76
CA THR A 119 5.70 6.79 14.20
C THR A 119 4.39 6.58 14.96
N ILE A 120 4.41 5.65 15.92
CA ILE A 120 3.30 5.34 16.81
C ILE A 120 3.59 5.90 18.19
N ASN A 121 2.63 6.62 18.75
CA ASN A 121 2.69 7.15 20.12
C ASN A 121 2.02 6.15 21.06
N VAL A 122 2.78 5.59 21.98
CA VAL A 122 2.29 4.63 22.96
C VAL A 122 2.15 5.32 24.30
N TYR A 123 0.94 5.35 24.84
CA TYR A 123 0.62 5.98 26.12
C TYR A 123 0.45 4.95 27.24
N PRO A 124 0.73 5.33 28.50
CA PRO A 124 0.47 4.49 29.65
C PRO A 124 -1.00 4.09 29.73
N ASN A 125 -1.27 2.91 30.26
CA ASN A 125 -2.63 2.39 30.43
C ASN A 125 -2.80 1.78 31.83
N PRO A 126 -2.73 2.57 32.89
CA PRO A 126 -2.82 2.05 34.26
C PRO A 126 -4.19 1.46 34.59
N GLU A 127 -5.23 1.90 33.89
CA GLU A 127 -6.61 1.44 34.07
C GLU A 127 -6.94 0.19 33.26
N GLY A 128 -6.04 -0.26 32.39
CA GLY A 128 -6.25 -1.44 31.55
C GLY A 128 -7.38 -1.27 30.52
N ILE A 129 -7.56 -0.05 29.99
CA ILE A 129 -8.58 0.25 28.98
C ILE A 129 -8.32 -0.59 27.73
N LYS A 130 -9.36 -1.27 27.24
CA LYS A 130 -9.31 -2.02 25.98
C LYS A 130 -9.75 -1.13 24.83
N GLN A 131 -8.90 -1.04 23.82
CA GLN A 131 -9.19 -0.38 22.56
C GLN A 131 -9.40 -1.46 21.49
N GLU A 132 -10.49 -1.35 20.76
CA GLU A 132 -10.68 -2.22 19.60
C GLU A 132 -9.91 -1.65 18.41
N ILE A 133 -9.34 -2.56 17.61
CA ILE A 133 -8.80 -2.19 16.32
C ILE A 133 -9.99 -1.81 15.46
N SER A 134 -10.14 -0.53 15.17
CA SER A 134 -11.17 -0.07 14.26
C SER A 134 -10.81 -0.57 12.85
N PRO A 135 -11.58 -1.49 12.26
CA PRO A 135 -11.36 -1.83 10.88
C PRO A 135 -11.54 -0.55 10.06
N ARG A 136 -10.50 -0.13 9.38
CA ARG A 136 -10.60 1.01 8.48
C ARG A 136 -11.60 0.63 7.40
N THR A 137 -12.79 1.16 7.49
CA THR A 137 -13.78 1.04 6.41
C THR A 137 -13.10 1.56 5.15
N GLN A 138 -12.71 0.66 4.27
CA GLN A 138 -12.22 1.04 2.95
C GLN A 138 -13.44 1.61 2.22
N THR A 139 -13.62 2.92 2.35
CA THR A 139 -14.59 3.62 1.53
C THR A 139 -14.05 3.57 0.11
N PHE A 140 -14.63 2.72 -0.69
CA PHE A 140 -14.43 2.77 -2.13
C PHE A 140 -15.16 4.02 -2.61
N GLU A 141 -14.46 5.13 -2.74
CA GLU A 141 -14.99 6.27 -3.47
C GLU A 141 -14.99 5.87 -4.96
N PHE A 142 -16.20 5.80 -5.49
CA PHE A 142 -16.48 5.52 -6.90
C PHE A 142 -16.36 6.79 -7.72
#